data_33b0633064df38ed9392a049d414d533
#
_entry.id   33b0633064df38ed9392a049d414d533
#
_cell.length_a   1.000
_cell.length_b   1.000
_cell.length_c   1.000
_cell.angle_alpha   90.00
_cell.angle_beta   90.00
_cell.angle_gamma   90.00
#
_symmetry.space_group_name_H-M   'P 1'
#
loop_
_entity.id
_entity.type
_entity.pdbx_description
1 polymer ?
#
loop_
_entity_poly.entity_id
_entity_poly.type
_entity_poly.pdbx_seq_one_letter_code
_entity_poly.pdbx_strand_id
1 'polypeptide(L)'
;MTPTSLSTRDAGWIIFILALGAGFSVASIYYAQPLLPLMGANLHLTVEGMGLVPTLTQAGYALGILFLLPLGDRHDRRRLILVKSALLALLLLLCSLTGQPSSLLVVSLLIGMAATMAQDIVPAGKQGKMVGTVMTGLLLGILLSRTVSGVVGAVFGWRVMYQAAAVSVALIGLVMWRVLPRFAVHSTLSYPQLMASMAHLWQRYPALRRAALAQGALSIAFSAFWSTLAVMLSEHYHMGSAVAGGFGIAGAAGALAAPLAGGLADKFGAGKVTQMGAALVTLSFALMFVLPLLPVHAQLALIALSAIGFDLGLQSSLVAHQNLVYGLEPQARGRLNALLFTVVFIGMSLGSVLGSKLYVLAGWNGVVTLAVITGALALAIRLLENARILAAERSAS
;
A
#
# COMPACT_ATOMS: atom_id res chain seq x y z
N MET A 1 -5.94 -15.11 38.38
CA MET A 1 -6.00 -13.64 38.26
C MET A 1 -7.07 -13.31 37.24
N THR A 2 -8.20 -12.83 37.68
CA THR A 2 -9.33 -12.41 36.86
C THR A 2 -8.88 -11.31 35.88
N PRO A 3 -9.27 -11.35 34.62
CA PRO A 3 -8.96 -10.25 33.68
C PRO A 3 -9.71 -9.02 34.16
N THR A 4 -8.98 -8.02 34.64
CA THR A 4 -9.50 -6.68 34.91
C THR A 4 -10.15 -6.17 33.63
N SER A 5 -11.46 -5.99 33.68
CA SER A 5 -12.22 -5.35 32.62
C SER A 5 -11.68 -3.93 32.44
N LEU A 6 -10.95 -3.69 31.34
CA LEU A 6 -10.50 -2.37 30.96
C LEU A 6 -11.71 -1.44 30.89
N SER A 7 -11.61 -0.23 31.46
CA SER A 7 -12.66 0.76 31.32
C SER A 7 -12.89 1.09 29.82
N THR A 8 -14.08 1.48 29.46
CA THR A 8 -14.40 1.86 28.06
C THR A 8 -13.52 3.00 27.57
N ARG A 9 -13.04 3.85 28.46
CA ARG A 9 -12.13 4.96 28.17
C ARG A 9 -10.72 4.48 27.87
N ASP A 10 -10.23 3.49 28.61
CA ASP A 10 -8.91 2.87 28.38
C ASP A 10 -8.89 2.08 27.08
N ALA A 11 -9.97 1.38 26.76
CA ALA A 11 -10.11 0.67 25.48
C ALA A 11 -10.07 1.65 24.28
N GLY A 12 -10.74 2.81 24.40
CA GLY A 12 -10.74 3.84 23.35
C GLY A 12 -9.34 4.41 23.10
N TRP A 13 -8.57 4.67 24.17
CA TRP A 13 -7.21 5.16 24.07
C TRP A 13 -6.26 4.13 23.43
N ILE A 14 -6.35 2.86 23.80
CA ILE A 14 -5.57 1.78 23.18
C ILE A 14 -5.83 1.71 21.69
N ILE A 15 -7.10 1.76 21.27
CA ILE A 15 -7.50 1.72 19.86
C ILE A 15 -6.92 2.92 19.10
N PHE A 16 -6.95 4.10 19.69
CA PHE A 16 -6.36 5.30 19.09
C PHE A 16 -4.85 5.18 18.88
N ILE A 17 -4.12 4.69 19.88
CA ILE A 17 -2.66 4.46 19.78
C ILE A 17 -2.34 3.39 18.73
N LEU A 18 -3.14 2.34 18.64
CA LEU A 18 -3.01 1.32 17.58
C LEU A 18 -3.26 1.92 16.19
N ALA A 19 -4.26 2.79 16.06
CA ALA A 19 -4.54 3.50 14.80
C ALA A 19 -3.37 4.40 14.38
N LEU A 20 -2.78 5.15 15.32
CA LEU A 20 -1.58 5.94 15.06
C LEU A 20 -0.40 5.04 14.66
N GLY A 21 -0.16 3.95 15.39
CA GLY A 21 0.91 2.99 15.10
C GLY A 21 0.78 2.39 13.70
N ALA A 22 -0.42 1.98 13.30
CA ALA A 22 -0.70 1.48 11.97
C ALA A 22 -0.48 2.56 10.90
N GLY A 23 -0.96 3.78 11.14
CA GLY A 23 -0.82 4.92 10.24
C GLY A 23 0.64 5.29 9.99
N PHE A 24 1.44 5.51 11.04
CA PHE A 24 2.85 5.86 10.91
C PHE A 24 3.69 4.73 10.32
N SER A 25 3.35 3.48 10.62
CA SER A 25 4.03 2.33 10.05
C SER A 25 3.82 2.24 8.54
N VAL A 26 2.57 2.30 8.07
CA VAL A 26 2.28 2.23 6.64
C VAL A 26 2.75 3.49 5.89
N ALA A 27 2.71 4.65 6.53
CA ALA A 27 3.20 5.90 5.97
C ALA A 27 4.67 5.82 5.56
N SER A 28 5.49 5.06 6.30
CA SER A 28 6.93 4.91 6.04
C SER A 28 7.24 4.26 4.68
N ILE A 29 6.29 3.56 4.09
CA ILE A 29 6.44 2.96 2.75
C ILE A 29 6.39 4.04 1.65
N TYR A 30 5.72 5.16 1.92
CA TYR A 30 5.40 6.17 0.91
C TYR A 30 6.19 7.47 1.06
N TYR A 31 6.93 7.67 2.15
CA TYR A 31 7.69 8.92 2.39
C TYR A 31 8.67 9.25 1.27
N ALA A 32 9.32 8.26 0.69
CA ALA A 32 10.32 8.48 -0.34
C ALA A 32 9.76 9.12 -1.61
N GLN A 33 8.52 8.81 -1.99
CA GLN A 33 7.98 9.15 -3.30
C GLN A 33 8.10 10.65 -3.66
N PRO A 34 7.62 11.61 -2.86
CA PRO A 34 7.81 13.03 -3.17
C PRO A 34 9.24 13.52 -2.93
N LEU A 35 10.07 12.76 -2.21
CA LEU A 35 11.43 13.12 -1.85
C LEU A 35 12.48 12.63 -2.85
N LEU A 36 12.11 11.79 -3.84
CA LEU A 36 13.05 11.15 -4.75
C LEU A 36 13.99 12.15 -5.47
N PRO A 37 13.53 13.31 -5.99
CA PRO A 37 14.44 14.29 -6.58
C PRO A 37 15.45 14.86 -5.58
N LEU A 38 15.05 15.09 -4.32
CA LEU A 38 15.96 15.58 -3.27
C LEU A 38 17.01 14.53 -2.90
N MET A 39 16.58 13.26 -2.80
CA MET A 39 17.48 12.13 -2.54
C MET A 39 18.43 11.90 -3.72
N GLY A 40 17.91 11.99 -4.94
CA GLY A 40 18.68 11.86 -6.17
C GLY A 40 19.77 12.91 -6.29
N ALA A 41 19.44 14.18 -6.06
CA ALA A 41 20.40 15.28 -6.09
C ALA A 41 21.48 15.14 -5.00
N ASN A 42 21.11 14.70 -3.81
CA ASN A 42 22.02 14.60 -2.67
C ASN A 42 22.96 13.38 -2.75
N LEU A 43 22.48 12.25 -3.29
CA LEU A 43 23.21 10.98 -3.36
C LEU A 43 23.65 10.63 -4.80
N HIS A 44 23.51 11.56 -5.74
CA HIS A 44 23.85 11.38 -7.15
C HIS A 44 23.21 10.14 -7.80
N LEU A 45 21.92 9.92 -7.50
CA LEU A 45 21.16 8.81 -8.08
C LEU A 45 20.67 9.15 -9.49
N THR A 46 20.73 8.17 -10.39
CA THR A 46 20.01 8.23 -11.68
C THR A 46 18.51 8.11 -11.44
N VAL A 47 17.69 8.38 -12.46
CA VAL A 47 16.22 8.21 -12.36
C VAL A 47 15.85 6.77 -12.02
N GLU A 48 16.51 5.79 -12.67
CA GLU A 48 16.30 4.38 -12.29
C GLU A 48 16.74 4.11 -10.86
N GLY A 49 17.87 4.68 -10.42
CA GLY A 49 18.35 4.56 -9.04
C GLY A 49 17.36 5.13 -8.02
N MET A 50 16.73 6.27 -8.33
CA MET A 50 15.66 6.83 -7.51
C MET A 50 14.44 5.89 -7.43
N GLY A 51 14.05 5.29 -8.56
CA GLY A 51 12.95 4.32 -8.62
C GLY A 51 13.20 3.04 -7.83
N LEU A 52 14.46 2.66 -7.62
CA LEU A 52 14.81 1.49 -6.79
C LEU A 52 14.48 1.70 -5.30
N VAL A 53 14.43 2.93 -4.81
CA VAL A 53 14.09 3.20 -3.40
C VAL A 53 12.68 2.72 -3.06
N PRO A 54 11.61 3.19 -3.70
CA PRO A 54 10.27 2.65 -3.46
C PRO A 54 10.13 1.19 -3.92
N THR A 55 10.85 0.76 -4.97
CA THR A 55 10.87 -0.64 -5.41
C THR A 55 11.25 -1.57 -4.27
N LEU A 56 12.37 -1.31 -3.60
CA LEU A 56 12.87 -2.15 -2.52
C LEU A 56 12.04 -2.01 -1.25
N THR A 57 11.54 -0.81 -0.94
CA THR A 57 10.63 -0.63 0.20
C THR A 57 9.36 -1.47 0.03
N GLN A 58 8.77 -1.47 -1.15
CA GLN A 58 7.58 -2.24 -1.47
C GLN A 58 7.85 -3.74 -1.56
N ALA A 59 8.99 -4.15 -2.13
CA ALA A 59 9.44 -5.54 -2.12
C ALA A 59 9.66 -6.05 -0.68
N GLY A 60 10.30 -5.24 0.16
CA GLY A 60 10.46 -5.53 1.58
C GLY A 60 9.13 -5.73 2.31
N TYR A 61 8.15 -4.89 2.01
CA TYR A 61 6.81 -5.02 2.57
C TYR A 61 6.12 -6.30 2.11
N ALA A 62 6.23 -6.66 0.81
CA ALA A 62 5.73 -7.93 0.29
C ALA A 62 6.36 -9.14 0.99
N LEU A 63 7.69 -9.14 1.15
CA LEU A 63 8.43 -10.17 1.87
C LEU A 63 8.00 -10.23 3.35
N GLY A 64 7.83 -9.09 3.98
CA GLY A 64 7.37 -8.98 5.35
C GLY A 64 5.96 -9.55 5.56
N ILE A 65 5.02 -9.26 4.66
CA ILE A 65 3.68 -9.85 4.71
C ILE A 65 3.76 -11.37 4.52
N LEU A 66 4.52 -11.84 3.55
CA LEU A 66 4.60 -13.26 3.23
C LEU A 66 5.26 -14.07 4.36
N PHE A 67 6.35 -13.56 4.93
CA PHE A 67 7.18 -14.33 5.86
C PHE A 67 7.05 -13.90 7.33
N LEU A 68 6.81 -12.62 7.62
CA LEU A 68 6.76 -12.14 9.00
C LEU A 68 5.34 -12.11 9.58
N LEU A 69 4.32 -11.87 8.75
CA LEU A 69 2.94 -11.79 9.23
C LEU A 69 2.44 -13.12 9.83
N PRO A 70 2.76 -14.30 9.26
CA PRO A 70 2.37 -15.59 9.84
C PRO A 70 2.96 -15.86 11.25
N LEU A 71 4.04 -15.16 11.62
CA LEU A 71 4.59 -15.23 12.97
C LEU A 71 3.61 -14.72 14.03
N GLY A 72 2.70 -13.80 13.66
CA GLY A 72 1.66 -13.27 14.53
C GLY A 72 0.62 -14.29 14.96
N ASP A 73 0.49 -15.40 14.25
CA ASP A 73 -0.37 -16.53 14.66
C ASP A 73 0.26 -17.40 15.74
N ARG A 74 1.61 -17.41 15.84
CA ARG A 74 2.39 -18.25 16.76
C ARG A 74 2.94 -17.52 17.98
N HIS A 75 3.13 -16.23 17.87
CA HIS A 75 3.77 -15.42 18.92
C HIS A 75 2.81 -14.35 19.42
N ASP A 76 3.07 -13.86 20.64
CA ASP A 76 2.33 -12.72 21.17
C ASP A 76 2.49 -11.51 20.23
N ARG A 77 1.39 -11.09 19.63
CA ARG A 77 1.35 -9.94 18.70
C ARG A 77 1.91 -8.65 19.32
N ARG A 78 1.71 -8.47 20.64
CA ARG A 78 2.32 -7.35 21.35
C ARG A 78 3.84 -7.34 21.17
N ARG A 79 4.49 -8.50 21.37
CA ARG A 79 5.95 -8.61 21.22
C ARG A 79 6.37 -8.30 19.78
N LEU A 80 5.66 -8.82 18.78
CA LEU A 80 5.96 -8.58 17.37
C LEU A 80 5.79 -7.10 17.01
N ILE A 81 4.71 -6.48 17.44
CA ILE A 81 4.45 -5.04 17.21
C ILE A 81 5.58 -4.19 17.81
N LEU A 82 5.98 -4.46 19.05
CA LEU A 82 7.02 -3.68 19.72
C LEU A 82 8.40 -3.87 19.09
N VAL A 83 8.77 -5.10 18.73
CA VAL A 83 10.05 -5.38 18.05
C VAL A 83 10.08 -4.72 16.68
N LYS A 84 9.03 -4.85 15.89
CA LYS A 84 8.95 -4.21 14.57
C LYS A 84 8.92 -2.67 14.68
N SER A 85 8.26 -2.11 15.69
CA SER A 85 8.25 -0.67 15.95
C SER A 85 9.65 -0.14 16.27
N ALA A 86 10.37 -0.82 17.17
CA ALA A 86 11.74 -0.45 17.52
C ALA A 86 12.69 -0.57 16.31
N LEU A 87 12.56 -1.66 15.56
CA LEU A 87 13.35 -1.88 14.35
C LEU A 87 13.03 -0.84 13.27
N LEU A 88 11.75 -0.52 13.04
CA LEU A 88 11.34 0.50 12.09
C LEU A 88 11.88 1.87 12.46
N ALA A 89 11.78 2.28 13.73
CA ALA A 89 12.34 3.55 14.20
C ALA A 89 13.86 3.62 13.98
N LEU A 90 14.59 2.54 14.31
CA LEU A 90 16.02 2.45 14.06
C LEU A 90 16.35 2.56 12.57
N LEU A 91 15.65 1.83 11.72
CA LEU A 91 15.87 1.82 10.27
C LEU A 91 15.55 3.18 9.63
N LEU A 92 14.50 3.87 10.07
CA LEU A 92 14.19 5.22 9.62
C LEU A 92 15.31 6.20 10.01
N LEU A 93 15.84 6.08 11.21
CA LEU A 93 16.99 6.88 11.64
C LEU A 93 18.23 6.56 10.82
N LEU A 94 18.55 5.28 10.61
CA LEU A 94 19.67 4.86 9.76
C LEU A 94 19.50 5.36 8.33
N CYS A 95 18.27 5.33 7.77
CA CYS A 95 17.98 5.87 6.45
C CYS A 95 18.40 7.35 6.35
N SER A 96 18.09 8.15 7.37
CA SER A 96 18.47 9.57 7.41
C SER A 96 19.99 9.80 7.44
N LEU A 97 20.76 8.80 7.87
CA LEU A 97 22.23 8.88 8.00
C LEU A 97 22.95 8.28 6.80
N THR A 98 22.22 7.67 5.84
CA THR A 98 22.86 7.06 4.66
C THR A 98 23.56 8.11 3.81
N GLY A 99 24.81 7.82 3.42
CA GLY A 99 25.61 8.66 2.54
C GLY A 99 25.92 8.01 1.19
N GLN A 100 25.49 6.76 0.99
CA GLN A 100 25.75 5.98 -0.22
C GLN A 100 24.46 5.36 -0.76
N PRO A 101 24.32 5.25 -2.09
CA PRO A 101 23.16 4.61 -2.72
C PRO A 101 22.90 3.18 -2.22
N SER A 102 23.94 2.36 -2.10
CA SER A 102 23.80 0.96 -1.67
C SER A 102 23.22 0.81 -0.26
N SER A 103 23.70 1.63 0.70
CA SER A 103 23.17 1.60 2.06
C SER A 103 21.71 2.08 2.12
N LEU A 104 21.36 3.09 1.33
CA LEU A 104 19.99 3.57 1.21
C LEU A 104 19.06 2.45 0.70
N LEU A 105 19.46 1.72 -0.33
CA LEU A 105 18.66 0.65 -0.92
C LEU A 105 18.44 -0.53 0.05
N VAL A 106 19.49 -0.94 0.77
CA VAL A 106 19.39 -2.00 1.78
C VAL A 106 18.45 -1.58 2.91
N VAL A 107 18.62 -0.37 3.43
CA VAL A 107 17.77 0.15 4.51
C VAL A 107 16.32 0.30 4.04
N SER A 108 16.10 0.70 2.78
CA SER A 108 14.74 0.80 2.21
C SER A 108 14.02 -0.55 2.18
N LEU A 109 14.70 -1.63 1.81
CA LEU A 109 14.15 -2.99 1.87
C LEU A 109 13.76 -3.36 3.29
N LEU A 110 14.63 -3.12 4.26
CA LEU A 110 14.40 -3.44 5.66
C LEU A 110 13.29 -2.59 6.28
N ILE A 111 13.18 -1.30 5.91
CA ILE A 111 12.04 -0.44 6.30
C ILE A 111 10.73 -1.08 5.84
N GLY A 112 10.66 -1.51 4.58
CA GLY A 112 9.47 -2.20 4.07
C GLY A 112 9.10 -3.41 4.90
N MET A 113 10.05 -4.27 5.23
CA MET A 113 9.82 -5.46 6.06
C MET A 113 9.31 -5.10 7.47
N ALA A 114 9.94 -4.12 8.13
CA ALA A 114 9.54 -3.67 9.47
C ALA A 114 8.18 -2.98 9.49
N ALA A 115 7.84 -2.24 8.42
CA ALA A 115 6.57 -1.53 8.29
C ALA A 115 5.35 -2.46 8.22
N THR A 116 5.53 -3.76 8.03
CA THR A 116 4.45 -4.76 8.16
C THR A 116 3.85 -4.84 9.56
N MET A 117 4.42 -4.14 10.54
CA MET A 117 3.81 -3.92 11.84
C MET A 117 2.36 -3.42 11.74
N ALA A 118 2.05 -2.61 10.73
CA ALA A 118 0.68 -2.13 10.47
C ALA A 118 -0.31 -3.30 10.32
N GLN A 119 0.09 -4.38 9.70
CA GLN A 119 -0.74 -5.57 9.48
C GLN A 119 -0.91 -6.40 10.77
N ASP A 120 0.07 -6.40 11.66
CA ASP A 120 -0.04 -7.06 12.96
C ASP A 120 -1.02 -6.34 13.90
N ILE A 121 -1.15 -5.03 13.73
CA ILE A 121 -2.07 -4.19 14.50
C ILE A 121 -3.53 -4.44 14.11
N VAL A 122 -3.81 -4.71 12.84
CA VAL A 122 -5.17 -4.92 12.34
C VAL A 122 -5.67 -6.29 12.81
N PRO A 123 -6.74 -6.37 13.63
CA PRO A 123 -7.25 -7.63 14.13
C PRO A 123 -7.88 -8.45 12.99
N ALA A 124 -7.36 -9.64 12.75
CA ALA A 124 -7.96 -10.57 11.82
C ALA A 124 -9.32 -11.06 12.35
N GLY A 125 -10.37 -10.89 11.56
CA GLY A 125 -11.67 -11.50 11.82
C GLY A 125 -12.58 -10.79 12.83
N LYS A 126 -12.16 -9.68 13.44
CA LYS A 126 -13.05 -8.85 14.27
C LYS A 126 -13.68 -7.76 13.41
N GLN A 127 -15.00 -7.66 13.45
CA GLN A 127 -15.75 -6.56 12.84
C GLN A 127 -16.17 -5.58 13.95
N GLY A 128 -16.25 -4.29 13.63
CA GLY A 128 -16.75 -3.29 14.53
C GLY A 128 -15.94 -1.99 14.60
N LYS A 129 -16.29 -1.13 15.55
CA LYS A 129 -15.73 0.21 15.73
C LYS A 129 -14.18 0.22 15.88
N MET A 130 -13.62 -0.79 16.55
CA MET A 130 -12.19 -0.93 16.74
C MET A 130 -11.44 -1.07 15.41
N VAL A 131 -11.88 -2.00 14.57
CA VAL A 131 -11.29 -2.22 13.23
C VAL A 131 -11.42 -0.98 12.35
N GLY A 132 -12.61 -0.37 12.37
CA GLY A 132 -12.88 0.87 11.64
C GLY A 132 -11.90 2.00 12.01
N THR A 133 -11.65 2.21 13.31
CA THR A 133 -10.74 3.26 13.79
C THR A 133 -9.29 2.97 13.36
N VAL A 134 -8.83 1.72 13.51
CA VAL A 134 -7.47 1.35 13.08
C VAL A 134 -7.31 1.48 11.56
N MET A 135 -8.31 1.09 10.78
CA MET A 135 -8.32 1.26 9.32
C MET A 135 -8.32 2.73 8.91
N THR A 136 -9.07 3.58 9.63
CA THR A 136 -9.02 5.03 9.40
C THR A 136 -7.61 5.58 9.65
N GLY A 137 -6.96 5.17 10.74
CA GLY A 137 -5.57 5.56 11.02
C GLY A 137 -4.61 5.12 9.91
N LEU A 138 -4.76 3.90 9.42
CA LEU A 138 -3.96 3.36 8.31
C LEU A 138 -4.18 4.16 7.03
N LEU A 139 -5.43 4.43 6.65
CA LEU A 139 -5.77 5.21 5.46
C LEU A 139 -5.26 6.65 5.56
N LEU A 140 -5.41 7.29 6.71
CA LEU A 140 -4.85 8.63 6.95
C LEU A 140 -3.32 8.62 6.87
N GLY A 141 -2.67 7.56 7.35
CA GLY A 141 -1.23 7.37 7.20
C GLY A 141 -0.79 7.33 5.74
N ILE A 142 -1.45 6.54 4.91
CA ILE A 142 -1.17 6.45 3.48
C ILE A 142 -1.38 7.82 2.81
N LEU A 143 -2.48 8.46 3.12
CA LEU A 143 -2.91 9.72 2.52
C LEU A 143 -1.98 10.88 2.86
N LEU A 144 -1.73 11.09 4.15
CA LEU A 144 -0.96 12.22 4.63
C LEU A 144 0.56 12.03 4.43
N SER A 145 1.02 10.78 4.28
CA SER A 145 2.44 10.46 4.16
C SER A 145 3.14 11.27 3.07
N ARG A 146 2.55 11.32 1.88
CA ARG A 146 3.12 12.03 0.73
C ARG A 146 3.08 13.54 0.93
N THR A 147 1.96 14.08 1.41
CA THR A 147 1.80 15.53 1.62
C THR A 147 2.76 16.01 2.71
N VAL A 148 2.79 15.34 3.85
CA VAL A 148 3.68 15.71 4.97
C VAL A 148 5.14 15.57 4.56
N SER A 149 5.54 14.45 3.95
CA SER A 149 6.92 14.23 3.55
C SER A 149 7.37 15.24 2.48
N GLY A 150 6.49 15.56 1.53
CA GLY A 150 6.78 16.55 0.50
C GLY A 150 7.03 17.94 1.06
N VAL A 151 6.20 18.41 1.99
CA VAL A 151 6.34 19.71 2.64
C VAL A 151 7.56 19.73 3.55
N VAL A 152 7.74 18.74 4.43
CA VAL A 152 8.91 18.66 5.32
C VAL A 152 10.19 18.56 4.51
N GLY A 153 10.19 17.78 3.42
CA GLY A 153 11.34 17.66 2.54
C GLY A 153 11.72 18.96 1.84
N ALA A 154 10.73 19.75 1.41
CA ALA A 154 10.95 21.03 0.78
C ALA A 154 11.58 22.08 1.73
N VAL A 155 11.17 22.08 2.99
CA VAL A 155 11.60 23.09 3.99
C VAL A 155 12.87 22.67 4.72
N PHE A 156 12.95 21.39 5.14
CA PHE A 156 14.00 20.90 6.04
C PHE A 156 14.92 19.85 5.39
N GLY A 157 14.59 19.40 4.21
CA GLY A 157 15.30 18.32 3.52
C GLY A 157 14.79 16.93 3.86
N TRP A 158 15.10 15.96 2.99
CA TRP A 158 14.59 14.59 3.11
C TRP A 158 15.07 13.84 4.36
N ARG A 159 16.29 14.15 4.84
CA ARG A 159 16.84 13.50 6.05
C ARG A 159 16.05 13.83 7.29
N VAL A 160 15.63 15.09 7.44
CA VAL A 160 14.82 15.55 8.58
C VAL A 160 13.45 14.87 8.59
N MET A 161 12.86 14.61 7.41
CA MET A 161 11.62 13.84 7.34
C MET A 161 11.79 12.43 7.92
N TYR A 162 12.86 11.73 7.59
CA TYR A 162 13.12 10.39 8.12
C TYR A 162 13.46 10.40 9.62
N GLN A 163 14.15 11.43 10.10
CA GLN A 163 14.40 11.63 11.54
C GLN A 163 13.09 11.88 12.31
N ALA A 164 12.24 12.76 11.79
CA ALA A 164 10.94 13.03 12.38
C ALA A 164 10.05 11.77 12.42
N ALA A 165 10.06 11.00 11.35
CA ALA A 165 9.37 9.72 11.29
C ALA A 165 9.92 8.70 12.29
N ALA A 166 11.26 8.61 12.44
CA ALA A 166 11.90 7.74 13.41
C ALA A 166 11.49 8.09 14.86
N VAL A 167 11.53 9.38 15.21
CA VAL A 167 11.10 9.86 16.53
C VAL A 167 9.62 9.56 16.77
N SER A 168 8.76 9.81 15.78
CA SER A 168 7.32 9.55 15.88
C SER A 168 7.02 8.07 16.13
N VAL A 169 7.65 7.18 15.36
CA VAL A 169 7.49 5.73 15.52
C VAL A 169 8.04 5.25 16.86
N ALA A 170 9.18 5.78 17.30
CA ALA A 170 9.77 5.45 18.60
C ALA A 170 8.87 5.87 19.77
N LEU A 171 8.30 7.09 19.73
CA LEU A 171 7.38 7.58 20.76
C LEU A 171 6.08 6.75 20.80
N ILE A 172 5.49 6.45 19.64
CA ILE A 172 4.31 5.61 19.58
C ILE A 172 4.63 4.20 20.07
N GLY A 173 5.79 3.63 19.69
CA GLY A 173 6.26 2.35 20.18
C GLY A 173 6.42 2.31 21.70
N LEU A 174 6.96 3.38 22.29
CA LEU A 174 7.10 3.52 23.74
C LEU A 174 5.74 3.57 24.45
N VAL A 175 4.78 4.29 23.88
CA VAL A 175 3.41 4.32 24.41
C VAL A 175 2.76 2.95 24.27
N MET A 176 2.89 2.28 23.12
CA MET A 176 2.39 0.94 22.92
C MET A 176 3.00 -0.06 23.91
N TRP A 177 4.28 0.04 24.20
CA TRP A 177 4.94 -0.79 25.19
C TRP A 177 4.28 -0.71 26.58
N ARG A 178 3.80 0.48 26.97
CA ARG A 178 3.13 0.70 28.25
C ARG A 178 1.65 0.29 28.27
N VAL A 179 0.97 0.44 27.14
CA VAL A 179 -0.49 0.39 27.08
C VAL A 179 -1.00 -0.95 26.53
N LEU A 180 -0.26 -1.63 25.62
CA LEU A 180 -0.74 -2.83 24.98
C LEU A 180 -0.78 -4.02 25.94
N PRO A 181 -1.92 -4.74 26.03
CA PRO A 181 -2.02 -5.99 26.73
C PRO A 181 -1.28 -7.10 25.96
N ARG A 182 -1.03 -8.22 26.62
CA ARG A 182 -0.57 -9.43 25.96
C ARG A 182 -1.73 -10.07 25.18
N PHE A 183 -1.45 -10.52 23.97
CA PHE A 183 -2.43 -11.20 23.13
C PHE A 183 -2.25 -12.71 23.24
N ALA A 184 -3.37 -13.42 23.29
CA ALA A 184 -3.33 -14.89 23.28
C ALA A 184 -2.81 -15.40 21.93
N VAL A 185 -1.99 -16.43 21.97
CA VAL A 185 -1.51 -17.16 20.79
C VAL A 185 -2.64 -18.06 20.30
N HIS A 186 -2.95 -18.01 19.03
CA HIS A 186 -4.12 -18.69 18.46
C HIS A 186 -3.78 -19.97 17.68
N SER A 187 -2.53 -20.18 17.32
CA SER A 187 -2.14 -21.31 16.46
C SER A 187 -1.13 -22.21 17.14
N THR A 188 -1.38 -23.53 17.06
CA THR A 188 -0.45 -24.60 17.46
C THR A 188 0.41 -25.08 16.28
N LEU A 189 0.14 -24.59 15.04
CA LEU A 189 0.88 -25.01 13.86
C LEU A 189 2.33 -24.52 13.90
N SER A 190 3.24 -25.34 13.41
CA SER A 190 4.63 -24.92 13.21
C SER A 190 4.74 -23.89 12.08
N TYR A 191 5.81 -23.10 12.05
CA TYR A 191 6.01 -22.11 10.99
C TYR A 191 6.03 -22.74 9.57
N PRO A 192 6.72 -23.87 9.31
CA PRO A 192 6.64 -24.55 8.02
C PRO A 192 5.22 -24.98 7.65
N GLN A 193 4.41 -25.43 8.63
CA GLN A 193 3.01 -25.80 8.39
C GLN A 193 2.14 -24.59 8.02
N LEU A 194 2.39 -23.43 8.63
CA LEU A 194 1.72 -22.17 8.25
C LEU A 194 2.07 -21.79 6.82
N MET A 195 3.35 -21.85 6.43
CA MET A 195 3.79 -21.55 5.06
C MET A 195 3.23 -22.55 4.07
N ALA A 196 3.22 -23.85 4.39
CA ALA A 196 2.60 -24.87 3.56
C ALA A 196 1.10 -24.65 3.39
N SER A 197 0.40 -24.18 4.43
CA SER A 197 -1.02 -23.87 4.35
C SER A 197 -1.30 -22.68 3.41
N MET A 198 -0.43 -21.67 3.37
CA MET A 198 -0.54 -20.56 2.43
C MET A 198 -0.32 -21.02 0.99
N ALA A 199 0.70 -21.85 0.75
CA ALA A 199 0.93 -22.45 -0.56
C ALA A 199 -0.26 -23.32 -1.02
N HIS A 200 -0.85 -24.09 -0.09
CA HIS A 200 -2.04 -24.88 -0.37
C HIS A 200 -3.25 -23.99 -0.75
N LEU A 201 -3.51 -22.91 -0.02
CA LEU A 201 -4.58 -21.96 -0.35
C LEU A 201 -4.39 -21.34 -1.74
N TRP A 202 -3.16 -20.97 -2.08
CA TRP A 202 -2.82 -20.43 -3.40
C TRP A 202 -3.10 -21.43 -4.52
N GLN A 203 -2.75 -22.71 -4.32
CA GLN A 203 -2.99 -23.76 -5.29
C GLN A 203 -4.48 -24.11 -5.41
N ARG A 204 -5.17 -24.21 -4.28
CA ARG A 204 -6.57 -24.66 -4.19
C ARG A 204 -7.56 -23.66 -4.81
N TYR A 205 -7.32 -22.36 -4.66
CA TYR A 205 -8.30 -21.33 -5.06
C TYR A 205 -7.86 -20.54 -6.29
N PRO A 206 -8.27 -20.94 -7.52
CA PRO A 206 -8.01 -20.14 -8.73
C PRO A 206 -8.60 -18.72 -8.67
N ALA A 207 -9.73 -18.54 -7.96
CA ALA A 207 -10.35 -17.23 -7.77
C ALA A 207 -9.44 -16.29 -6.98
N LEU A 208 -8.73 -16.78 -5.93
CA LEU A 208 -7.70 -16.04 -5.21
C LEU A 208 -6.60 -15.54 -6.15
N ARG A 209 -6.06 -16.44 -6.98
CA ARG A 209 -4.98 -16.08 -7.93
C ARG A 209 -5.42 -15.01 -8.92
N ARG A 210 -6.62 -15.13 -9.48
CA ARG A 210 -7.16 -14.14 -10.44
C ARG A 210 -7.40 -12.79 -9.77
N ALA A 211 -7.99 -12.78 -8.56
CA ALA A 211 -8.19 -11.56 -7.79
C ALA A 211 -6.85 -10.88 -7.46
N ALA A 212 -5.88 -11.67 -6.98
CA ALA A 212 -4.55 -11.18 -6.63
C ALA A 212 -3.79 -10.64 -7.85
N LEU A 213 -3.81 -11.36 -8.99
CA LEU A 213 -3.14 -10.92 -10.22
C LEU A 213 -3.79 -9.67 -10.81
N ALA A 214 -5.12 -9.57 -10.81
CA ALA A 214 -5.83 -8.37 -11.27
C ALA A 214 -5.48 -7.16 -10.37
N GLN A 215 -5.53 -7.32 -9.06
CA GLN A 215 -5.17 -6.25 -8.13
C GLN A 215 -3.69 -5.90 -8.21
N GLY A 216 -2.81 -6.88 -8.38
CA GLY A 216 -1.37 -6.69 -8.62
C GLY A 216 -1.09 -5.88 -9.88
N ALA A 217 -1.81 -6.16 -10.98
CA ALA A 217 -1.70 -5.41 -12.23
C ALA A 217 -2.12 -3.93 -12.04
N LEU A 218 -3.23 -3.67 -11.33
CA LEU A 218 -3.63 -2.31 -10.96
C LEU A 218 -2.58 -1.62 -10.09
N SER A 219 -1.92 -2.37 -9.20
CA SER A 219 -0.88 -1.87 -8.32
C SER A 219 0.41 -1.50 -9.06
N ILE A 220 0.70 -2.16 -10.20
CA ILE A 220 1.78 -1.74 -11.11
C ILE A 220 1.51 -0.32 -11.62
N ALA A 221 0.31 -0.06 -12.13
CA ALA A 221 -0.08 1.27 -12.63
C ALA A 221 0.04 2.34 -11.54
N PHE A 222 -0.50 2.08 -10.37
CA PHE A 222 -0.46 2.96 -9.21
C PHE A 222 0.98 3.31 -8.82
N SER A 223 1.82 2.32 -8.63
CA SER A 223 3.19 2.55 -8.17
C SER A 223 4.07 3.17 -9.24
N ALA A 224 3.88 2.84 -10.51
CA ALA A 224 4.57 3.49 -11.62
C ALA A 224 4.31 5.01 -11.62
N PHE A 225 3.05 5.42 -11.43
CA PHE A 225 2.69 6.84 -11.33
C PHE A 225 3.33 7.53 -10.13
N TRP A 226 3.06 7.04 -8.91
CA TRP A 226 3.52 7.71 -7.69
C TRP A 226 5.04 7.74 -7.52
N SER A 227 5.74 6.73 -8.04
CA SER A 227 7.22 6.65 -7.95
C SER A 227 7.93 7.53 -8.98
N THR A 228 7.26 7.96 -10.05
CA THR A 228 7.84 8.81 -11.09
C THR A 228 7.29 10.23 -11.10
N LEU A 229 6.16 10.47 -10.45
CA LEU A 229 5.49 11.78 -10.45
C LEU A 229 6.41 12.92 -9.98
N ALA A 230 7.10 12.73 -8.85
CA ALA A 230 7.95 13.78 -8.30
C ALA A 230 9.14 14.11 -9.22
N VAL A 231 9.71 13.10 -9.86
CA VAL A 231 10.78 13.27 -10.85
C VAL A 231 10.26 14.03 -12.07
N MET A 232 9.11 13.63 -12.60
CA MET A 232 8.47 14.30 -13.75
C MET A 232 8.11 15.74 -13.42
N LEU A 233 7.54 16.03 -12.25
CA LEU A 233 7.23 17.40 -11.82
C LEU A 233 8.49 18.26 -11.69
N SER A 234 9.57 17.69 -11.17
CA SER A 234 10.86 18.38 -11.03
C SER A 234 11.52 18.67 -12.37
N GLU A 235 11.58 17.69 -13.28
CA GLU A 235 12.27 17.82 -14.56
C GLU A 235 11.48 18.61 -15.59
N HIS A 236 10.17 18.39 -15.68
CA HIS A 236 9.33 18.96 -16.73
C HIS A 236 8.65 20.28 -16.32
N TYR A 237 8.21 20.39 -15.06
CA TYR A 237 7.50 21.58 -14.57
C TYR A 237 8.33 22.42 -13.60
N HIS A 238 9.55 22.00 -13.25
CA HIS A 238 10.42 22.68 -12.27
C HIS A 238 9.75 22.86 -10.90
N MET A 239 8.93 21.90 -10.48
CA MET A 239 8.19 21.92 -9.23
C MET A 239 8.87 21.05 -8.19
N GLY A 240 8.90 21.52 -6.94
CA GLY A 240 9.56 20.83 -5.81
C GLY A 240 8.70 19.77 -5.14
N SER A 241 9.30 19.15 -4.11
CA SER A 241 8.69 18.05 -3.35
C SER A 241 7.38 18.42 -2.65
N ALA A 242 7.19 19.69 -2.25
CA ALA A 242 5.93 20.15 -1.65
C ALA A 242 4.75 20.02 -2.63
N VAL A 243 4.95 20.35 -3.91
CA VAL A 243 3.92 20.20 -4.94
C VAL A 243 3.67 18.73 -5.23
N ALA A 244 4.74 17.92 -5.36
CA ALA A 244 4.63 16.48 -5.53
C ALA A 244 3.86 15.82 -4.37
N GLY A 245 4.15 16.22 -3.14
CA GLY A 245 3.41 15.81 -1.95
C GLY A 245 1.96 16.29 -1.94
N GLY A 246 1.70 17.50 -2.45
CA GLY A 246 0.37 18.08 -2.58
C GLY A 246 -0.56 17.25 -3.48
N PHE A 247 -0.03 16.62 -4.54
CA PHE A 247 -0.77 15.64 -5.33
C PHE A 247 -1.25 14.43 -4.49
N GLY A 248 -0.60 14.13 -3.36
CA GLY A 248 -1.07 13.12 -2.42
C GLY A 248 -2.47 13.41 -1.88
N ILE A 249 -2.91 14.67 -1.83
CA ILE A 249 -4.29 15.03 -1.45
C ILE A 249 -5.30 14.50 -2.48
N ALA A 250 -4.93 14.44 -3.76
CA ALA A 250 -5.77 13.82 -4.78
C ALA A 250 -6.00 12.32 -4.50
N GLY A 251 -4.99 11.62 -3.96
CA GLY A 251 -5.12 10.24 -3.48
C GLY A 251 -6.07 10.08 -2.28
N ALA A 252 -6.49 11.21 -1.62
CA ALA A 252 -7.52 11.20 -0.59
C ALA A 252 -8.87 10.65 -1.08
N ALA A 253 -9.14 10.81 -2.36
CA ALA A 253 -10.33 10.24 -2.97
C ALA A 253 -10.42 8.72 -2.78
N GLY A 254 -9.28 8.02 -2.72
CA GLY A 254 -9.22 6.62 -2.39
C GLY A 254 -9.80 6.27 -1.01
N ALA A 255 -9.73 7.17 -0.03
CA ALA A 255 -10.33 6.97 1.28
C ALA A 255 -11.87 6.91 1.22
N LEU A 256 -12.48 7.57 0.24
CA LEU A 256 -13.92 7.52 0.00
C LEU A 256 -14.35 6.25 -0.76
N ALA A 257 -13.39 5.51 -1.31
CA ALA A 257 -13.66 4.33 -2.12
C ALA A 257 -14.31 3.20 -1.32
N ALA A 258 -13.94 3.00 -0.05
CA ALA A 258 -14.42 1.87 0.74
C ALA A 258 -15.97 1.90 0.95
N PRO A 259 -16.58 3.00 1.43
CA PRO A 259 -18.04 3.05 1.54
C PRO A 259 -18.73 3.03 0.17
N LEU A 260 -18.16 3.65 -0.85
CA LEU A 260 -18.72 3.62 -2.20
C LEU A 260 -18.67 2.21 -2.80
N ALA A 261 -17.54 1.52 -2.68
CA ALA A 261 -17.37 0.16 -3.16
C ALA A 261 -18.31 -0.82 -2.44
N GLY A 262 -18.49 -0.66 -1.13
CA GLY A 262 -19.44 -1.44 -0.35
C GLY A 262 -20.86 -1.31 -0.89
N GLY A 263 -21.36 -0.10 -1.01
CA GLY A 263 -22.70 0.17 -1.55
C GLY A 263 -22.90 -0.30 -3.00
N LEU A 264 -21.88 -0.16 -3.84
CA LEU A 264 -21.91 -0.67 -5.21
C LEU A 264 -21.86 -2.21 -5.24
N ALA A 265 -21.07 -2.84 -4.36
CA ALA A 265 -20.99 -4.29 -4.26
C ALA A 265 -22.29 -4.91 -3.79
N ASP A 266 -23.01 -4.27 -2.87
CA ASP A 266 -24.33 -4.69 -2.44
C ASP A 266 -25.37 -4.64 -3.59
N LYS A 267 -25.25 -3.63 -4.46
CA LYS A 267 -26.17 -3.40 -5.57
C LYS A 267 -25.85 -4.23 -6.81
N PHE A 268 -24.59 -4.34 -7.18
CA PHE A 268 -24.14 -4.92 -8.46
C PHE A 268 -23.31 -6.19 -8.30
N GLY A 269 -22.94 -6.55 -7.10
CA GLY A 269 -22.01 -7.64 -6.80
C GLY A 269 -20.53 -7.22 -6.87
N ALA A 270 -19.71 -7.81 -6.00
CA ALA A 270 -18.29 -7.49 -5.88
C ALA A 270 -17.52 -7.70 -7.20
N GLY A 271 -17.88 -8.73 -8.00
CA GLY A 271 -17.26 -9.00 -9.29
C GLY A 271 -17.38 -7.83 -10.28
N LYS A 272 -18.54 -7.19 -10.36
CA LYS A 272 -18.74 -6.01 -11.23
C LYS A 272 -17.99 -4.78 -10.70
N VAL A 273 -17.90 -4.60 -9.38
CA VAL A 273 -17.14 -3.49 -8.79
C VAL A 273 -15.67 -3.59 -9.15
N THR A 274 -15.07 -4.80 -9.19
CA THR A 274 -13.69 -4.98 -9.64
C THR A 274 -13.49 -4.59 -11.10
N GLN A 275 -14.47 -4.88 -11.95
CA GLN A 275 -14.44 -4.49 -13.37
C GLN A 275 -14.56 -2.97 -13.55
N MET A 276 -15.50 -2.35 -12.84
CA MET A 276 -15.70 -0.90 -12.86
C MET A 276 -14.44 -0.16 -12.35
N GLY A 277 -13.83 -0.65 -11.26
CA GLY A 277 -12.60 -0.11 -10.71
C GLY A 277 -11.43 -0.22 -11.70
N ALA A 278 -11.23 -1.37 -12.32
CA ALA A 278 -10.20 -1.58 -13.33
C ALA A 278 -10.42 -0.72 -14.59
N ALA A 279 -11.67 -0.56 -15.03
CA ALA A 279 -12.02 0.30 -16.14
C ALA A 279 -11.74 1.79 -15.80
N LEU A 280 -12.08 2.23 -14.60
CA LEU A 280 -11.83 3.59 -14.14
C LEU A 280 -10.31 3.89 -14.05
N VAL A 281 -9.51 2.95 -13.54
CA VAL A 281 -8.04 3.06 -13.54
C VAL A 281 -7.53 3.22 -14.97
N THR A 282 -7.92 2.34 -15.86
CA THR A 282 -7.47 2.35 -17.26
C THR A 282 -7.85 3.65 -17.96
N LEU A 283 -9.08 4.11 -17.81
CA LEU A 283 -9.55 5.36 -18.38
C LEU A 283 -8.82 6.57 -17.81
N SER A 284 -8.63 6.63 -16.51
CA SER A 284 -7.93 7.73 -15.83
C SER A 284 -6.50 7.90 -16.35
N PHE A 285 -5.79 6.80 -16.59
CA PHE A 285 -4.47 6.85 -17.20
C PHE A 285 -4.52 7.16 -18.69
N ALA A 286 -5.46 6.61 -19.44
CA ALA A 286 -5.62 6.88 -20.88
C ALA A 286 -5.87 8.36 -21.17
N LEU A 287 -6.60 9.06 -20.31
CA LEU A 287 -6.82 10.52 -20.43
C LEU A 287 -5.52 11.30 -20.37
N MET A 288 -4.46 10.79 -19.73
CA MET A 288 -3.18 11.51 -19.68
C MET A 288 -2.46 11.57 -21.03
N PHE A 289 -2.84 10.79 -22.03
CA PHE A 289 -2.27 10.92 -23.38
C PHE A 289 -2.60 12.24 -24.06
N VAL A 290 -3.64 12.95 -23.62
CA VAL A 290 -3.99 14.27 -24.16
C VAL A 290 -3.20 15.42 -23.51
N LEU A 291 -2.36 15.17 -22.50
CA LEU A 291 -1.58 16.20 -21.81
C LEU A 291 -0.83 17.14 -22.77
N PRO A 292 -0.13 16.66 -23.82
CA PRO A 292 0.62 17.55 -24.70
C PRO A 292 -0.26 18.57 -25.47
N LEU A 293 -1.57 18.33 -25.53
CA LEU A 293 -2.51 19.20 -26.22
C LEU A 293 -3.06 20.34 -25.33
N LEU A 294 -2.72 20.31 -24.03
CA LEU A 294 -3.29 21.22 -23.03
C LEU A 294 -2.25 22.25 -22.57
N PRO A 295 -2.69 23.45 -22.14
CA PRO A 295 -1.82 24.39 -21.45
C PRO A 295 -1.41 23.84 -20.07
N VAL A 296 -0.28 24.32 -19.53
CA VAL A 296 0.35 23.78 -18.30
C VAL A 296 -0.63 23.65 -17.12
N HIS A 297 -1.47 24.66 -16.87
CA HIS A 297 -2.44 24.59 -15.78
C HIS A 297 -3.46 23.47 -15.97
N ALA A 298 -3.92 23.26 -17.20
CA ALA A 298 -4.84 22.17 -17.53
C ALA A 298 -4.15 20.80 -17.47
N GLN A 299 -2.86 20.72 -17.81
CA GLN A 299 -2.08 19.50 -17.65
C GLN A 299 -2.02 19.08 -16.17
N LEU A 300 -1.65 20.00 -15.28
CA LEU A 300 -1.59 19.72 -13.83
C LEU A 300 -2.96 19.35 -13.26
N ALA A 301 -4.02 20.05 -13.68
CA ALA A 301 -5.38 19.73 -13.28
C ALA A 301 -5.80 18.33 -13.76
N LEU A 302 -5.45 17.95 -15.00
CA LEU A 302 -5.75 16.62 -15.54
C LEU A 302 -4.98 15.52 -14.81
N ILE A 303 -3.71 15.75 -14.47
CA ILE A 303 -2.91 14.79 -13.67
C ILE A 303 -3.56 14.59 -12.30
N ALA A 304 -3.98 15.66 -11.62
CA ALA A 304 -4.67 15.58 -10.34
C ALA A 304 -6.03 14.86 -10.45
N LEU A 305 -6.82 15.17 -11.46
CA LEU A 305 -8.11 14.52 -11.71
C LEU A 305 -7.93 13.02 -12.02
N SER A 306 -6.94 12.68 -12.83
CA SER A 306 -6.59 11.29 -13.12
C SER A 306 -6.13 10.55 -11.87
N ALA A 307 -5.36 11.20 -10.99
CA ALA A 307 -4.96 10.63 -9.70
C ALA A 307 -6.17 10.32 -8.82
N ILE A 308 -7.14 11.21 -8.74
CA ILE A 308 -8.42 10.97 -8.06
C ILE A 308 -9.13 9.74 -8.66
N GLY A 309 -9.24 9.70 -9.98
CA GLY A 309 -9.95 8.63 -10.69
C GLY A 309 -9.29 7.27 -10.51
N PHE A 310 -7.99 7.16 -10.72
CA PHE A 310 -7.32 5.86 -10.61
C PHE A 310 -7.21 5.40 -9.15
N ASP A 311 -7.02 6.30 -8.19
CA ASP A 311 -6.99 5.92 -6.76
C ASP A 311 -8.36 5.40 -6.31
N LEU A 312 -9.44 6.09 -6.68
CA LEU A 312 -10.80 5.64 -6.42
C LEU A 312 -11.06 4.26 -7.03
N GLY A 313 -10.67 4.06 -8.29
CA GLY A 313 -10.80 2.78 -8.99
C GLY A 313 -9.99 1.66 -8.35
N LEU A 314 -8.72 1.93 -8.01
CA LEU A 314 -7.83 0.98 -7.35
C LEU A 314 -8.35 0.52 -5.99
N GLN A 315 -8.75 1.47 -5.14
CA GLN A 315 -9.21 1.17 -3.77
C GLN A 315 -10.57 0.48 -3.79
N SER A 316 -11.49 0.91 -4.66
CA SER A 316 -12.78 0.23 -4.84
C SER A 316 -12.59 -1.22 -5.30
N SER A 317 -11.69 -1.44 -6.25
CA SER A 317 -11.32 -2.77 -6.73
C SER A 317 -10.69 -3.62 -5.62
N LEU A 318 -9.81 -3.02 -4.79
CA LEU A 318 -9.17 -3.71 -3.67
C LEU A 318 -10.20 -4.20 -2.64
N VAL A 319 -11.11 -3.34 -2.21
CA VAL A 319 -12.19 -3.71 -1.26
C VAL A 319 -13.05 -4.83 -1.83
N ALA A 320 -13.42 -4.74 -3.11
CA ALA A 320 -14.22 -5.78 -3.76
C ALA A 320 -13.45 -7.11 -3.89
N HIS A 321 -12.16 -7.08 -4.23
CA HIS A 321 -11.31 -8.27 -4.26
C HIS A 321 -11.16 -8.90 -2.87
N GLN A 322 -10.99 -8.09 -1.81
CA GLN A 322 -10.96 -8.59 -0.44
C GLN A 322 -12.26 -9.32 -0.09
N ASN A 323 -13.41 -8.76 -0.43
CA ASN A 323 -14.70 -9.39 -0.17
C ASN A 323 -14.83 -10.75 -0.89
N LEU A 324 -14.42 -10.82 -2.15
CA LEU A 324 -14.41 -12.08 -2.93
C LEU A 324 -13.47 -13.12 -2.28
N VAL A 325 -12.28 -12.71 -1.89
CA VAL A 325 -11.27 -13.59 -1.31
C VAL A 325 -11.67 -14.08 0.08
N TYR A 326 -12.27 -13.22 0.91
CA TYR A 326 -12.72 -13.60 2.26
C TYR A 326 -13.88 -14.60 2.27
N GLY A 327 -14.63 -14.65 1.18
CA GLY A 327 -15.71 -15.61 0.99
C GLY A 327 -15.22 -17.03 0.68
N LEU A 328 -13.96 -17.21 0.22
CA LEU A 328 -13.45 -18.51 -0.21
C LEU A 328 -13.27 -19.48 0.94
N GLU A 329 -12.69 -19.02 2.06
CA GLU A 329 -12.47 -19.82 3.26
C GLU A 329 -12.48 -18.92 4.51
N PRO A 330 -13.62 -18.81 5.22
CA PRO A 330 -13.78 -17.92 6.36
C PRO A 330 -12.77 -18.17 7.50
N GLN A 331 -12.31 -19.41 7.67
CA GLN A 331 -11.33 -19.78 8.69
C GLN A 331 -9.88 -19.34 8.35
N ALA A 332 -9.62 -19.00 7.07
CA ALA A 332 -8.31 -18.65 6.57
C ALA A 332 -8.19 -17.19 6.10
N ARG A 333 -9.14 -16.32 6.46
CA ARG A 333 -9.20 -14.91 5.98
C ARG A 333 -7.89 -14.16 6.12
N GLY A 334 -7.19 -14.30 7.24
CA GLY A 334 -5.90 -13.65 7.47
C GLY A 334 -4.82 -14.09 6.48
N ARG A 335 -4.74 -15.39 6.22
CA ARG A 335 -3.77 -15.98 5.26
C ARG A 335 -4.14 -15.64 3.82
N LEU A 336 -5.43 -15.66 3.47
CA LEU A 336 -5.93 -15.23 2.17
C LEU A 336 -5.62 -13.75 1.90
N ASN A 337 -5.84 -12.89 2.88
CA ASN A 337 -5.50 -11.47 2.81
C ASN A 337 -3.99 -11.26 2.65
N ALA A 338 -3.17 -12.00 3.39
CA ALA A 338 -1.72 -11.93 3.27
C ALA A 338 -1.25 -12.30 1.86
N LEU A 339 -1.80 -13.33 1.25
CA LEU A 339 -1.50 -13.72 -0.14
C LEU A 339 -1.92 -12.64 -1.14
N LEU A 340 -3.12 -12.09 -1.00
CA LEU A 340 -3.61 -11.00 -1.84
C LEU A 340 -2.66 -9.78 -1.76
N PHE A 341 -2.35 -9.31 -0.55
CA PHE A 341 -1.48 -8.15 -0.36
C PHE A 341 -0.02 -8.39 -0.74
N THR A 342 0.48 -9.61 -0.60
CA THR A 342 1.81 -9.96 -1.12
C THR A 342 1.89 -9.69 -2.62
N VAL A 343 0.90 -10.13 -3.40
CA VAL A 343 0.87 -9.88 -4.85
C VAL A 343 0.65 -8.40 -5.17
N VAL A 344 -0.17 -7.69 -4.38
CA VAL A 344 -0.34 -6.22 -4.50
C VAL A 344 1.00 -5.51 -4.37
N PHE A 345 1.79 -5.81 -3.36
CA PHE A 345 3.08 -5.15 -3.14
C PHE A 345 4.19 -5.63 -4.08
N ILE A 346 4.15 -6.86 -4.57
CA ILE A 346 4.97 -7.30 -5.71
C ILE A 346 4.62 -6.44 -6.94
N GLY A 347 3.34 -6.23 -7.22
CA GLY A 347 2.88 -5.35 -8.30
C GLY A 347 3.38 -3.93 -8.13
N MET A 348 3.27 -3.36 -6.92
CA MET A 348 3.82 -2.03 -6.63
C MET A 348 5.33 -1.96 -6.85
N SER A 349 6.08 -2.94 -6.40
CA SER A 349 7.53 -3.02 -6.59
C SER A 349 7.89 -3.06 -8.09
N LEU A 350 7.21 -3.90 -8.85
CA LEU A 350 7.39 -3.96 -10.31
C LEU A 350 6.99 -2.63 -10.98
N GLY A 351 5.91 -2.00 -10.54
CA GLY A 351 5.47 -0.71 -11.05
C GLY A 351 6.51 0.39 -10.87
N SER A 352 7.13 0.45 -9.72
CA SER A 352 8.18 1.43 -9.45
C SER A 352 9.41 1.24 -10.34
N VAL A 353 9.96 0.04 -10.44
CA VAL A 353 11.14 -0.21 -11.27
C VAL A 353 10.85 -0.09 -12.76
N LEU A 354 9.73 -0.62 -13.23
CA LEU A 354 9.35 -0.52 -14.65
C LEU A 354 8.96 0.92 -15.02
N GLY A 355 8.23 1.62 -14.14
CA GLY A 355 7.85 3.01 -14.34
C GLY A 355 9.07 3.92 -14.50
N SER A 356 10.05 3.78 -13.62
CA SER A 356 11.29 4.57 -13.70
C SER A 356 12.10 4.28 -14.96
N LYS A 357 12.22 3.00 -15.36
CA LYS A 357 12.89 2.62 -16.62
C LYS A 357 12.16 3.17 -17.84
N LEU A 358 10.84 3.04 -17.89
CA LEU A 358 10.05 3.54 -19.02
C LEU A 358 10.01 5.06 -19.05
N TYR A 359 10.09 5.73 -17.90
CA TYR A 359 10.24 7.18 -17.84
C TYR A 359 11.54 7.62 -18.52
N VAL A 360 12.66 6.94 -18.26
CA VAL A 360 13.95 7.23 -18.94
C VAL A 360 13.89 6.97 -20.44
N LEU A 361 13.24 5.87 -20.85
CA LEU A 361 13.21 5.45 -22.26
C LEU A 361 12.21 6.25 -23.12
N ALA A 362 11.06 6.62 -22.57
CA ALA A 362 9.93 7.19 -23.32
C ALA A 362 9.23 8.34 -22.59
N GLY A 363 9.84 8.90 -21.56
CA GLY A 363 9.27 9.97 -20.76
C GLY A 363 7.97 9.57 -20.06
N TRP A 364 7.14 10.55 -19.77
CA TRP A 364 5.86 10.33 -19.10
C TRP A 364 4.91 9.41 -19.88
N ASN A 365 4.94 9.48 -21.20
CA ASN A 365 4.13 8.58 -22.04
C ASN A 365 4.47 7.11 -21.83
N GLY A 366 5.73 6.78 -21.54
CA GLY A 366 6.14 5.42 -21.20
C GLY A 366 5.47 4.91 -19.92
N VAL A 367 5.42 5.76 -18.89
CA VAL A 367 4.75 5.46 -17.61
C VAL A 367 3.25 5.29 -17.81
N VAL A 368 2.62 6.21 -18.54
CA VAL A 368 1.18 6.17 -18.84
C VAL A 368 0.82 4.92 -19.65
N THR A 369 1.64 4.56 -20.64
CA THR A 369 1.44 3.35 -21.45
C THR A 369 1.48 2.09 -20.59
N LEU A 370 2.46 1.97 -19.69
CA LEU A 370 2.54 0.87 -18.74
C LEU A 370 1.26 0.78 -17.90
N ALA A 371 0.81 1.92 -17.37
CA ALA A 371 -0.36 1.98 -16.51
C ALA A 371 -1.65 1.61 -17.26
N VAL A 372 -1.81 2.04 -18.51
CA VAL A 372 -2.97 1.65 -19.35
C VAL A 372 -2.94 0.17 -19.67
N ILE A 373 -1.78 -0.38 -20.04
CA ILE A 373 -1.65 -1.80 -20.35
C ILE A 373 -1.98 -2.66 -19.12
N THR A 374 -1.43 -2.33 -17.97
CA THR A 374 -1.67 -3.11 -16.75
C THR A 374 -3.09 -2.93 -16.20
N GLY A 375 -3.67 -1.77 -16.34
CA GLY A 375 -5.09 -1.53 -16.05
C GLY A 375 -6.02 -2.34 -16.96
N ALA A 376 -5.75 -2.34 -18.26
CA ALA A 376 -6.50 -3.13 -19.23
C ALA A 376 -6.33 -4.65 -19.01
N LEU A 377 -5.14 -5.09 -18.61
CA LEU A 377 -4.88 -6.49 -18.23
C LEU A 377 -5.74 -6.89 -17.02
N ALA A 378 -5.78 -6.05 -15.98
CA ALA A 378 -6.62 -6.29 -14.81
C ALA A 378 -8.11 -6.40 -15.20
N LEU A 379 -8.59 -5.50 -16.05
CA LEU A 379 -9.96 -5.52 -16.55
C LEU A 379 -10.23 -6.81 -17.34
N ALA A 380 -9.32 -7.21 -18.22
CA ALA A 380 -9.44 -8.45 -19.01
C ALA A 380 -9.53 -9.70 -18.10
N ILE A 381 -8.68 -9.79 -17.07
CA ILE A 381 -8.72 -10.90 -16.09
C ILE A 381 -10.11 -10.99 -15.43
N ARG A 382 -10.69 -9.85 -15.04
CA ARG A 382 -11.98 -9.82 -14.35
C ARG A 382 -13.16 -10.11 -15.30
N LEU A 383 -13.09 -9.63 -16.53
CA LEU A 383 -14.12 -9.92 -17.55
C LEU A 383 -14.15 -11.41 -17.94
N LEU A 384 -12.96 -12.00 -18.15
CA LEU A 384 -12.84 -13.42 -18.49
C LEU A 384 -13.33 -14.33 -17.35
N GLU A 385 -13.10 -13.96 -16.10
CA GLU A 385 -13.62 -14.73 -14.98
C GLU A 385 -15.15 -14.67 -14.90
N ASN A 386 -15.74 -13.50 -15.07
CA ASN A 386 -17.18 -13.34 -15.07
C ASN A 386 -17.83 -14.17 -16.20
N ALA A 387 -17.23 -14.15 -17.40
CA ALA A 387 -17.71 -14.96 -18.52
C ALA A 387 -17.68 -16.46 -18.21
N ARG A 388 -16.65 -16.95 -17.51
CA ARG A 388 -16.55 -18.37 -17.09
C ARG A 388 -17.62 -18.74 -16.06
N ILE A 389 -17.90 -17.86 -15.08
CA ILE A 389 -18.95 -18.09 -14.07
C ILE A 389 -20.30 -18.21 -14.76
N LEU A 390 -20.64 -17.27 -15.65
CA LEU A 390 -21.90 -17.28 -16.40
C LEU A 390 -22.04 -18.52 -17.33
N ALA A 391 -20.93 -18.95 -17.93
CA ALA A 391 -20.93 -20.16 -18.74
C ALA A 391 -21.17 -21.43 -17.92
N ALA A 392 -20.59 -21.51 -16.70
CA ALA A 392 -20.80 -22.63 -15.79
C ALA A 392 -22.25 -22.67 -15.27
N GLU A 393 -22.85 -21.54 -14.95
CA GLU A 393 -24.25 -21.44 -14.54
C GLU A 393 -25.21 -21.91 -15.65
N ARG A 394 -24.96 -21.52 -16.90
CA ARG A 394 -25.76 -21.96 -18.06
C ARG A 394 -25.63 -23.45 -18.38
N SER A 395 -24.51 -24.08 -18.05
CA SER A 395 -24.31 -25.52 -18.26
C SER A 395 -24.91 -26.37 -17.12
N ALA A 396 -25.27 -25.75 -15.99
CA ALA A 396 -25.87 -26.42 -14.84
C ALA A 396 -27.42 -26.25 -14.79
N SER A 397 -27.97 -25.32 -15.58
CA SER A 397 -29.40 -25.11 -15.79
C SER A 397 -29.92 -25.92 -16.99
#